data_82f2fed4222973010463817d6c338472
#
_entry.id   82f2fed4222973010463817d6c338472
#
_cell.length_a   1.000
_cell.length_b   1.000
_cell.length_c   1.000
_cell.angle_alpha   90.00
_cell.angle_beta   90.00
_cell.angle_gamma   90.00
#
_symmetry.space_group_name_H-M   'P 1'
#
loop_
_entity.id
_entity.type
_entity.pdbx_description
1 polymer ?
#
loop_
_entity_poly.entity_id
_entity_poly.type
_entity_poly.pdbx_seq_one_letter_code
_entity_poly.pdbx_strand_id
1 'polypeptide(L)'
;MKNFSILLLSVLTTVIACAQNPKEIKDNDVPITVSEAYEYEVIVPDLINPWGMVFLPDGSLLITEKSGELIHFVNGEKITIAGVPEVYNRGQGGLLDIQLSPNYESDGFIYFTYSSTEGEAKGGNTALMRAQLSGNSLSNQEVLYKATPNTTKGQHWGSRIVFDDAGHVFFTAGERGERDINPQDITRDNGKVYRLNLDGS
;
A
#
# COMPACT_ATOMS: atom_id res chain seq x y z
N MET A 1 -2.43 78.53 -44.43
CA MET A 1 -1.94 77.90 -43.24
C MET A 1 -3.17 77.38 -42.52
N LYS A 2 -3.49 76.07 -42.60
CA LYS A 2 -4.70 75.45 -42.04
C LYS A 2 -4.26 74.51 -40.91
N ASN A 3 -4.64 74.82 -39.69
CA ASN A 3 -4.42 73.93 -38.52
C ASN A 3 -5.40 72.81 -38.54
N PHE A 4 -4.86 71.55 -38.58
CA PHE A 4 -5.65 70.34 -38.41
C PHE A 4 -5.52 69.87 -36.98
N SER A 5 -6.56 70.10 -36.18
CA SER A 5 -6.68 69.51 -34.85
C SER A 5 -7.17 68.09 -34.98
N ILE A 6 -6.33 67.10 -34.59
CA ILE A 6 -6.71 65.71 -34.49
C ILE A 6 -7.31 65.49 -33.07
N LEU A 7 -8.60 65.21 -33.06
CA LEU A 7 -9.34 64.80 -31.87
C LEU A 7 -9.11 63.32 -31.59
N LEU A 8 -8.34 62.99 -30.55
CA LEU A 8 -8.09 61.65 -30.13
C LEU A 8 -9.27 61.16 -29.28
N LEU A 9 -10.15 60.34 -29.86
CA LEU A 9 -11.27 59.73 -29.14
C LEU A 9 -10.77 58.43 -28.46
N SER A 10 -10.52 58.54 -27.14
CA SER A 10 -10.19 57.35 -26.31
C SER A 10 -11.46 56.57 -26.02
N VAL A 11 -11.61 55.44 -26.62
CA VAL A 11 -12.66 54.46 -26.26
C VAL A 11 -12.20 53.70 -25.02
N LEU A 12 -12.81 54.05 -23.88
CA LEU A 12 -12.62 53.37 -22.60
C LEU A 12 -13.53 52.11 -22.61
N THR A 13 -13.00 50.96 -22.94
CA THR A 13 -13.70 49.69 -22.80
C THR A 13 -13.68 49.25 -21.35
N THR A 14 -14.78 49.46 -20.66
CA THR A 14 -15.03 48.90 -19.34
C THR A 14 -15.27 47.41 -19.47
N VAL A 15 -14.28 46.61 -19.10
CA VAL A 15 -14.45 45.17 -18.89
C VAL A 15 -15.27 44.97 -17.60
N ILE A 16 -16.57 44.68 -17.76
CA ILE A 16 -17.40 44.25 -16.64
C ILE A 16 -16.99 42.80 -16.36
N ALA A 17 -16.06 42.61 -15.43
CA ALA A 17 -15.83 41.29 -14.84
C ALA A 17 -17.07 40.89 -14.05
N CYS A 18 -17.84 39.94 -14.56
CA CYS A 18 -18.84 39.26 -13.76
C CYS A 18 -18.14 38.54 -12.61
N ALA A 19 -17.97 39.23 -11.50
CA ALA A 19 -17.73 38.59 -10.22
C ALA A 19 -18.99 37.80 -9.89
N GLN A 20 -18.99 36.52 -10.19
CA GLN A 20 -19.95 35.60 -9.61
C GLN A 20 -19.70 35.63 -8.10
N ASN A 21 -20.58 36.24 -7.35
CA ASN A 21 -20.59 36.09 -5.92
C ASN A 21 -20.59 34.57 -5.61
N PRO A 22 -19.68 34.07 -4.77
CA PRO A 22 -19.79 32.73 -4.31
C PRO A 22 -21.19 32.61 -3.71
N LYS A 23 -22.01 31.72 -4.26
CA LYS A 23 -23.28 31.38 -3.68
C LYS A 23 -23.00 31.03 -2.23
N GLU A 24 -23.48 31.89 -1.34
CA GLU A 24 -23.52 31.57 0.07
C GLU A 24 -24.23 30.23 0.18
N ILE A 25 -23.48 29.18 0.46
CA ILE A 25 -24.03 27.88 0.82
C ILE A 25 -24.71 28.18 2.14
N LYS A 26 -26.02 28.45 2.08
CA LYS A 26 -26.84 28.43 3.28
C LYS A 26 -26.67 27.00 3.78
N ASP A 27 -25.97 26.89 4.87
CA ASP A 27 -25.93 25.73 5.72
C ASP A 27 -27.39 25.41 6.02
N ASN A 28 -28.00 24.63 5.12
CA ASN A 28 -29.20 23.95 5.49
C ASN A 28 -28.69 22.97 6.54
N ASP A 29 -28.82 23.37 7.78
CA ASP A 29 -28.76 22.51 8.94
C ASP A 29 -29.81 21.39 8.77
N VAL A 30 -29.50 20.45 7.88
CA VAL A 30 -30.02 19.12 8.01
C VAL A 30 -29.23 18.58 9.20
N PRO A 31 -29.87 18.44 10.36
CA PRO A 31 -29.16 17.80 11.46
C PRO A 31 -28.74 16.44 10.93
N ILE A 32 -27.44 16.24 10.74
CA ILE A 32 -26.88 14.90 10.61
C ILE A 32 -27.14 14.30 11.99
N THR A 33 -28.31 13.73 12.15
CA THR A 33 -28.59 12.84 13.27
C THR A 33 -27.70 11.65 13.04
N VAL A 34 -26.46 11.70 13.56
CA VAL A 34 -25.64 10.52 13.78
C VAL A 34 -26.38 9.73 14.85
N SER A 35 -27.35 8.92 14.41
CA SER A 35 -28.27 8.21 15.31
C SER A 35 -27.67 6.87 15.77
N GLU A 36 -26.45 6.54 15.36
CA GLU A 36 -25.78 5.29 15.76
C GLU A 36 -24.48 5.64 16.48
N ALA A 37 -24.48 5.47 17.78
CA ALA A 37 -23.25 5.37 18.54
C ALA A 37 -22.57 4.08 18.10
N TYR A 38 -21.42 4.21 17.37
CA TYR A 38 -20.60 3.05 17.06
C TYR A 38 -19.91 2.60 18.35
N GLU A 39 -20.11 1.33 18.69
CA GLU A 39 -19.30 0.65 19.70
C GLU A 39 -18.15 -0.06 18.97
N TYR A 40 -16.96 0.02 19.52
CA TYR A 40 -15.81 -0.73 19.02
C TYR A 40 -15.24 -1.59 20.15
N GLU A 41 -14.78 -2.76 19.75
CA GLU A 41 -14.14 -3.73 20.62
C GLU A 41 -12.71 -3.97 20.15
N VAL A 42 -11.77 -4.07 21.11
CA VAL A 42 -10.39 -4.47 20.81
C VAL A 42 -10.36 -6.00 20.70
N ILE A 43 -10.20 -6.51 19.50
CA ILE A 43 -10.14 -7.95 19.26
C ILE A 43 -8.75 -8.51 19.57
N VAL A 44 -7.69 -7.83 19.14
CA VAL A 44 -6.29 -8.25 19.39
C VAL A 44 -5.56 -7.12 20.10
N PRO A 45 -5.33 -7.23 21.42
CA PRO A 45 -4.62 -6.21 22.18
C PRO A 45 -3.10 -6.26 21.95
N ASP A 46 -2.41 -5.19 22.34
CA ASP A 46 -0.95 -5.10 22.45
C ASP A 46 -0.21 -5.46 21.16
N LEU A 47 -0.73 -5.05 20.01
CA LEU A 47 0.01 -5.00 18.76
C LEU A 47 0.86 -3.73 18.75
N ILE A 48 2.12 -3.83 18.26
CA ILE A 48 3.07 -2.70 18.30
C ILE A 48 2.96 -1.88 17.02
N ASN A 49 3.06 -2.53 15.87
CA ASN A 49 3.03 -1.89 14.56
C ASN A 49 2.40 -2.84 13.51
N PRO A 50 1.12 -3.23 13.70
CA PRO A 50 0.47 -4.12 12.76
C PRO A 50 0.37 -3.45 11.39
N TRP A 51 0.68 -4.21 10.34
CA TRP A 51 0.66 -3.68 8.99
C TRP A 51 -0.46 -4.27 8.14
N GLY A 52 -0.60 -5.58 8.11
CA GLY A 52 -1.62 -6.31 7.37
C GLY A 52 -2.24 -7.42 8.22
N MET A 53 -3.45 -7.82 7.84
CA MET A 53 -4.13 -8.95 8.47
C MET A 53 -5.02 -9.68 7.46
N VAL A 54 -5.24 -10.97 7.72
CA VAL A 54 -6.16 -11.80 6.95
C VAL A 54 -6.84 -12.81 7.87
N PHE A 55 -8.12 -13.08 7.61
CA PHE A 55 -8.84 -14.16 8.29
C PHE A 55 -8.51 -15.50 7.66
N LEU A 56 -8.21 -16.51 8.50
CA LEU A 56 -8.19 -17.90 8.09
C LEU A 56 -9.61 -18.48 8.00
N PRO A 57 -9.82 -19.58 7.27
CA PRO A 57 -11.17 -20.17 7.13
C PRO A 57 -11.85 -20.59 8.45
N ASP A 58 -11.07 -20.82 9.51
CA ASP A 58 -11.57 -21.14 10.85
C ASP A 58 -11.93 -19.90 11.67
N GLY A 59 -11.79 -18.70 11.10
CA GLY A 59 -12.05 -17.41 11.74
C GLY A 59 -10.90 -16.85 12.57
N SER A 60 -9.78 -17.57 12.69
CA SER A 60 -8.57 -17.03 13.30
C SER A 60 -7.89 -15.99 12.39
N LEU A 61 -6.92 -15.25 12.92
CA LEU A 61 -6.28 -14.14 12.22
C LEU A 61 -4.77 -14.38 12.03
N LEU A 62 -4.27 -14.12 10.83
CA LEU A 62 -2.86 -13.86 10.64
C LEU A 62 -2.62 -12.36 10.57
N ILE A 63 -1.65 -11.87 11.33
CA ILE A 63 -1.32 -10.45 11.44
C ILE A 63 0.17 -10.27 11.25
N THR A 64 0.55 -9.36 10.37
CA THR A 64 1.95 -8.98 10.19
C THR A 64 2.30 -7.80 11.08
N GLU A 65 3.38 -7.92 11.82
CA GLU A 65 4.03 -6.82 12.53
C GLU A 65 5.21 -6.30 11.70
N LYS A 66 5.30 -4.98 11.59
CA LYS A 66 6.37 -4.33 10.81
C LYS A 66 7.79 -4.77 11.24
N SER A 67 7.96 -5.15 12.49
CA SER A 67 9.22 -5.67 13.05
C SER A 67 9.73 -6.95 12.37
N GLY A 68 8.84 -7.70 11.69
CA GLY A 68 9.14 -8.99 11.06
C GLY A 68 8.42 -10.16 11.71
N GLU A 69 7.56 -9.92 12.68
CA GLU A 69 6.77 -10.98 13.32
C GLU A 69 5.49 -11.23 12.52
N LEU A 70 5.20 -12.50 12.30
CA LEU A 70 3.90 -12.98 11.83
C LEU A 70 3.18 -13.62 13.03
N ILE A 71 2.02 -13.08 13.37
CA ILE A 71 1.23 -13.50 14.52
C ILE A 71 0.01 -14.27 14.03
N HIS A 72 -0.22 -15.46 14.56
CA HIS A 72 -1.47 -16.18 14.48
C HIS A 72 -2.27 -15.92 15.76
N PHE A 73 -3.41 -15.25 15.62
CA PHE A 73 -4.31 -15.01 16.74
C PHE A 73 -5.49 -15.97 16.66
N VAL A 74 -5.55 -16.86 17.63
CA VAL A 74 -6.56 -17.94 17.70
C VAL A 74 -6.97 -18.18 19.16
N ASN A 75 -8.26 -18.34 19.40
CA ASN A 75 -8.83 -18.59 20.75
C ASN A 75 -8.38 -17.56 21.83
N GLY A 76 -8.17 -16.30 21.42
CA GLY A 76 -7.73 -15.23 22.31
C GLY A 76 -6.22 -15.20 22.60
N GLU A 77 -5.44 -16.07 21.97
CA GLU A 77 -3.99 -16.17 22.15
C GLU A 77 -3.22 -15.71 20.91
N LYS A 78 -2.10 -15.03 21.12
CA LYS A 78 -1.14 -14.64 20.07
C LYS A 78 -0.02 -15.66 20.01
N ILE A 79 0.13 -16.33 18.87
CA ILE A 79 1.18 -17.31 18.60
C ILE A 79 2.09 -16.73 17.51
N THR A 80 3.38 -16.56 17.82
CA THR A 80 4.36 -16.12 16.80
C THR A 80 4.68 -17.29 15.87
N ILE A 81 4.54 -17.06 14.56
CA ILE A 81 4.89 -18.01 13.51
C ILE A 81 6.37 -17.90 13.19
N ALA A 82 7.07 -19.02 13.33
CA ALA A 82 8.50 -19.12 13.00
C ALA A 82 8.75 -19.22 11.49
N GLY A 83 9.98 -18.89 11.07
CA GLY A 83 10.43 -19.05 9.69
C GLY A 83 10.13 -17.83 8.79
N VAL A 84 9.64 -16.72 9.32
CA VAL A 84 9.54 -15.48 8.57
C VAL A 84 10.95 -15.00 8.21
N PRO A 85 11.21 -14.58 6.95
CA PRO A 85 12.53 -14.08 6.57
C PRO A 85 12.92 -12.81 7.34
N GLU A 86 14.22 -12.57 7.49
CA GLU A 86 14.71 -11.32 8.07
C GLU A 86 14.27 -10.14 7.20
N VAL A 87 13.76 -9.08 7.84
CA VAL A 87 13.25 -7.90 7.17
C VAL A 87 14.16 -6.69 7.36
N TYR A 88 14.28 -5.84 6.34
CA TYR A 88 14.91 -4.54 6.45
C TYR A 88 13.97 -3.56 7.16
N ASN A 89 13.93 -3.64 8.50
CA ASN A 89 13.06 -2.81 9.33
C ASN A 89 13.57 -1.38 9.43
N ARG A 90 13.36 -0.60 8.36
CA ARG A 90 13.77 0.82 8.30
C ARG A 90 12.65 1.71 7.78
N GLY A 91 12.29 2.74 8.54
CA GLY A 91 11.22 3.66 8.20
C GLY A 91 9.88 2.94 8.06
N GLN A 92 9.34 2.88 6.84
CA GLN A 92 8.10 2.16 6.53
C GLN A 92 8.33 0.68 6.14
N GLY A 93 9.59 0.25 6.01
CA GLY A 93 9.92 -1.13 5.65
C GLY A 93 9.81 -2.10 6.82
N GLY A 94 9.60 -3.38 6.53
CA GLY A 94 9.42 -4.45 7.49
C GLY A 94 8.70 -5.64 6.85
N LEU A 95 7.98 -6.42 7.64
CA LEU A 95 6.97 -7.35 7.16
C LEU A 95 5.70 -6.54 6.87
N LEU A 96 5.11 -6.73 5.70
CA LEU A 96 4.13 -5.80 5.15
C LEU A 96 2.78 -6.47 4.92
N ASP A 97 2.29 -6.53 3.68
CA ASP A 97 0.97 -7.09 3.40
C ASP A 97 0.93 -8.62 3.46
N ILE A 98 -0.23 -9.17 3.75
CA ILE A 98 -0.49 -10.60 3.78
C ILE A 98 -1.87 -10.91 3.18
N GLN A 99 -1.95 -11.97 2.36
CA GLN A 99 -3.18 -12.46 1.77
C GLN A 99 -3.17 -13.99 1.71
N LEU A 100 -4.33 -14.62 1.76
CA LEU A 100 -4.47 -16.05 1.46
C LEU A 100 -4.45 -16.25 -0.06
N SER A 101 -3.91 -17.40 -0.49
CA SER A 101 -4.12 -17.90 -1.85
C SER A 101 -5.62 -17.91 -2.18
N PRO A 102 -6.03 -17.58 -3.42
CA PRO A 102 -7.40 -17.83 -3.86
C PRO A 102 -7.83 -19.31 -3.73
N ASN A 103 -6.86 -20.21 -3.69
CA ASN A 103 -7.05 -21.63 -3.54
C ASN A 103 -6.63 -22.17 -2.16
N TYR A 104 -6.61 -21.33 -1.13
CA TYR A 104 -6.04 -21.64 0.18
C TYR A 104 -6.54 -22.96 0.78
N GLU A 105 -7.83 -23.25 0.64
CA GLU A 105 -8.41 -24.50 1.16
C GLU A 105 -7.78 -25.75 0.55
N SER A 106 -7.24 -25.65 -0.67
CA SER A 106 -6.61 -26.78 -1.39
C SER A 106 -5.09 -26.73 -1.38
N ASP A 107 -4.47 -25.54 -1.39
CA ASP A 107 -3.03 -25.38 -1.52
C ASP A 107 -2.34 -24.92 -0.23
N GLY A 108 -3.09 -24.33 0.71
CA GLY A 108 -2.59 -23.84 2.01
C GLY A 108 -1.60 -22.68 1.92
N PHE A 109 -1.43 -22.04 0.75
CA PHE A 109 -0.48 -20.95 0.61
C PHE A 109 -1.01 -19.63 1.16
N ILE A 110 -0.16 -18.94 1.88
CA ILE A 110 -0.26 -17.53 2.19
C ILE A 110 0.77 -16.76 1.34
N TYR A 111 0.41 -15.57 0.93
CA TYR A 111 1.29 -14.65 0.21
C TYR A 111 1.56 -13.45 1.10
N PHE A 112 2.79 -13.04 1.20
CA PHE A 112 3.13 -11.83 1.93
C PHE A 112 4.27 -11.07 1.26
N THR A 113 4.27 -9.77 1.49
CA THR A 113 5.35 -8.88 1.05
C THR A 113 6.19 -8.46 2.24
N TYR A 114 7.47 -8.25 1.99
CA TYR A 114 8.40 -7.79 3.00
C TYR A 114 9.53 -6.97 2.37
N SER A 115 10.23 -6.23 3.19
CA SER A 115 11.44 -5.52 2.79
C SER A 115 12.65 -6.45 2.87
N SER A 116 13.11 -6.95 1.74
CA SER A 116 14.25 -7.86 1.64
C SER A 116 15.55 -7.09 1.41
N THR A 117 16.64 -7.55 2.03
CA THR A 117 18.00 -7.05 1.82
C THR A 117 18.77 -7.81 0.75
N GLU A 118 18.20 -8.89 0.21
CA GLU A 118 18.86 -9.67 -0.83
C GLU A 118 19.21 -8.82 -2.06
N GLY A 119 20.32 -9.12 -2.69
CA GLY A 119 20.85 -8.42 -3.85
C GLY A 119 22.12 -7.61 -3.54
N GLU A 120 22.77 -7.09 -4.57
CA GLU A 120 24.11 -6.50 -4.47
C GLU A 120 24.16 -5.11 -3.81
N ALA A 121 23.11 -4.30 -4.02
CA ALA A 121 23.08 -2.94 -3.50
C ALA A 121 22.69 -2.93 -2.01
N LYS A 122 23.26 -2.00 -1.24
CA LYS A 122 22.93 -1.79 0.17
C LYS A 122 21.47 -1.36 0.36
N GLY A 123 20.91 -1.75 1.49
CA GLY A 123 19.52 -1.44 1.87
C GLY A 123 18.57 -2.56 1.53
N GLY A 124 17.36 -2.22 1.09
CA GLY A 124 16.37 -3.23 0.76
C GLY A 124 15.38 -2.75 -0.29
N ASN A 125 14.60 -3.70 -0.81
CA ASN A 125 13.46 -3.43 -1.66
C ASN A 125 12.34 -4.46 -1.39
N THR A 126 11.15 -4.20 -1.91
CA THR A 126 9.99 -5.06 -1.71
C THR A 126 10.20 -6.42 -2.37
N ALA A 127 9.91 -7.47 -1.63
CA ALA A 127 9.82 -8.84 -2.12
C ALA A 127 8.42 -9.39 -1.89
N LEU A 128 7.99 -10.27 -2.79
CA LEU A 128 6.79 -11.10 -2.67
C LEU A 128 7.23 -12.54 -2.40
N MET A 129 6.65 -13.14 -1.38
CA MET A 129 6.87 -14.55 -1.02
C MET A 129 5.53 -15.26 -0.87
N ARG A 130 5.50 -16.55 -1.18
CA ARG A 130 4.46 -17.46 -0.71
C ARG A 130 5.04 -18.52 0.21
N ALA A 131 4.24 -19.01 1.12
CA ALA A 131 4.60 -20.09 2.04
C ALA A 131 3.34 -20.80 2.53
N GLN A 132 3.49 -21.98 3.11
CA GLN A 132 2.41 -22.71 3.77
C GLN A 132 2.58 -22.64 5.29
N LEU A 133 1.46 -22.59 6.01
CA LEU A 133 1.47 -22.76 7.46
C LEU A 133 1.60 -24.24 7.82
N SER A 134 2.56 -24.56 8.70
CA SER A 134 2.77 -25.89 9.24
C SER A 134 2.91 -25.81 10.77
N GLY A 135 1.79 -25.96 11.47
CA GLY A 135 1.73 -25.66 12.90
C GLY A 135 2.07 -24.18 13.14
N ASN A 136 3.06 -23.92 13.99
CA ASN A 136 3.51 -22.56 14.34
C ASN A 136 4.74 -22.12 13.52
N SER A 137 4.90 -22.62 12.28
CA SER A 137 6.03 -22.25 11.42
C SER A 137 5.61 -22.17 9.95
N LEU A 138 6.42 -21.45 9.16
CA LEU A 138 6.30 -21.45 7.70
C LEU A 138 7.06 -22.62 7.11
N SER A 139 6.48 -23.24 6.10
CA SER A 139 7.07 -24.29 5.27
C SER A 139 6.87 -23.97 3.79
N ASN A 140 7.55 -24.70 2.89
CA ASN A 140 7.45 -24.54 1.44
C ASN A 140 7.53 -23.07 1.00
N GLN A 141 8.54 -22.38 1.55
CA GLN A 141 8.77 -20.96 1.29
C GLN A 141 9.38 -20.73 -0.09
N GLU A 142 8.77 -19.83 -0.86
CA GLU A 142 9.24 -19.47 -2.20
C GLU A 142 9.21 -17.94 -2.36
N VAL A 143 10.36 -17.35 -2.68
CA VAL A 143 10.41 -15.94 -3.10
C VAL A 143 9.98 -15.87 -4.56
N LEU A 144 8.80 -15.33 -4.82
CA LEU A 144 8.23 -15.22 -6.15
C LEU A 144 8.81 -14.04 -6.94
N TYR A 145 9.11 -12.97 -6.25
CA TYR A 145 9.71 -11.78 -6.84
C TYR A 145 10.48 -10.97 -5.82
N LYS A 146 11.57 -10.37 -6.26
CA LYS A 146 12.36 -9.41 -5.48
C LYS A 146 12.67 -8.20 -6.34
N ALA A 147 12.09 -7.06 -5.98
CA ALA A 147 12.29 -5.79 -6.68
C ALA A 147 13.73 -5.27 -6.55
N THR A 148 14.26 -4.69 -7.62
CA THR A 148 15.61 -4.15 -7.74
C THR A 148 15.61 -2.73 -8.32
N PRO A 149 16.64 -1.92 -8.06
CA PRO A 149 17.73 -2.10 -7.10
C PRO A 149 17.28 -1.86 -5.65
N ASN A 150 18.04 -2.38 -4.70
CA ASN A 150 17.91 -2.01 -3.30
C ASN A 150 18.23 -0.53 -3.09
N THR A 151 17.64 0.06 -2.04
CA THR A 151 17.97 1.41 -1.61
C THR A 151 17.98 1.50 -0.09
N THR A 152 18.77 2.44 0.45
CA THR A 152 18.81 2.72 1.88
C THR A 152 17.70 3.65 2.34
N LYS A 153 16.82 4.11 1.43
CA LYS A 153 15.67 4.95 1.75
C LYS A 153 14.65 4.17 2.58
N GLY A 154 14.06 4.82 3.58
CA GLY A 154 13.11 4.18 4.49
C GLY A 154 11.64 4.29 4.07
N GLN A 155 11.33 5.01 3.01
CA GLN A 155 9.95 5.32 2.60
C GLN A 155 9.53 4.61 1.31
N HIS A 156 8.21 4.63 1.08
CA HIS A 156 7.53 4.26 -0.15
C HIS A 156 7.86 2.84 -0.63
N TRP A 157 7.45 1.85 0.16
CA TRP A 157 7.71 0.43 -0.13
C TRP A 157 6.67 -0.18 -1.08
N GLY A 158 5.46 0.39 -1.14
CA GLY A 158 4.33 -0.24 -1.80
C GLY A 158 3.80 -1.40 -0.97
N SER A 159 3.73 -2.59 -1.52
CA SER A 159 3.49 -3.87 -0.89
C SER A 159 2.12 -4.52 -1.12
N ARG A 160 1.04 -3.75 -1.27
CA ARG A 160 -0.32 -4.31 -1.31
C ARG A 160 -0.45 -5.45 -2.33
N ILE A 161 -1.07 -6.57 -1.90
CA ILE A 161 -1.31 -7.77 -2.68
C ILE A 161 -2.80 -7.85 -3.01
N VAL A 162 -3.11 -8.19 -4.25
CA VAL A 162 -4.46 -8.56 -4.69
C VAL A 162 -4.37 -9.68 -5.73
N PHE A 163 -5.42 -10.50 -5.83
CA PHE A 163 -5.55 -11.54 -6.84
C PHE A 163 -6.67 -11.19 -7.82
N ASP A 164 -6.58 -11.72 -9.04
CA ASP A 164 -7.69 -11.74 -9.98
C ASP A 164 -8.27 -13.15 -10.13
N ASP A 165 -9.44 -13.23 -10.79
CA ASP A 165 -10.11 -14.50 -11.05
C ASP A 165 -9.43 -15.32 -12.17
N ALA A 166 -8.41 -14.77 -12.82
CA ALA A 166 -7.67 -15.41 -13.89
C ALA A 166 -6.38 -16.12 -13.43
N GLY A 167 -6.13 -16.17 -12.12
CA GLY A 167 -4.99 -16.88 -11.53
C GLY A 167 -3.72 -16.05 -11.47
N HIS A 168 -3.83 -14.75 -11.30
CA HIS A 168 -2.69 -13.87 -11.14
C HIS A 168 -2.66 -13.21 -9.77
N VAL A 169 -1.45 -12.94 -9.31
CA VAL A 169 -1.16 -12.10 -8.16
C VAL A 169 -0.63 -10.76 -8.64
N PHE A 170 -1.19 -9.69 -8.10
CA PHE A 170 -0.68 -8.32 -8.28
C PHE A 170 -0.08 -7.84 -6.98
N PHE A 171 1.04 -7.16 -7.08
CA PHE A 171 1.60 -6.45 -5.93
C PHE A 171 2.26 -5.15 -6.38
N THR A 172 2.58 -4.29 -5.42
CA THR A 172 3.20 -3.00 -5.70
C THR A 172 4.59 -2.90 -5.10
N ALA A 173 5.52 -2.33 -5.86
CA ALA A 173 6.82 -1.88 -5.36
C ALA A 173 6.84 -0.35 -5.39
N GLY A 174 7.10 0.29 -4.26
CA GLY A 174 7.15 1.73 -4.15
C GLY A 174 8.35 2.35 -4.86
N GLU A 175 8.28 3.64 -5.15
CA GLU A 175 9.32 4.37 -5.88
C GLU A 175 10.56 4.71 -5.04
N ARG A 176 10.53 4.40 -3.73
CA ARG A 176 11.67 4.46 -2.83
C ARG A 176 12.27 5.87 -2.67
N GLY A 177 11.42 6.92 -2.75
CA GLY A 177 11.80 8.32 -2.55
C GLY A 177 12.44 9.02 -3.74
N GLU A 178 12.31 8.44 -4.94
CA GLU A 178 12.77 9.02 -6.21
C GLU A 178 11.59 9.09 -7.20
N ARG A 179 10.49 9.71 -6.78
CA ARG A 179 9.18 9.71 -7.44
C ARG A 179 9.18 10.25 -8.87
N ASP A 180 10.08 11.15 -9.19
CA ASP A 180 10.14 11.81 -10.50
C ASP A 180 10.99 11.01 -11.52
N ILE A 181 11.75 10.02 -11.02
CA ILE A 181 12.69 9.23 -11.81
C ILE A 181 12.22 7.77 -11.88
N ASN A 182 12.14 7.10 -10.73
CA ASN A 182 11.97 5.65 -10.67
C ASN A 182 10.68 5.14 -11.33
N PRO A 183 9.50 5.77 -11.19
CA PRO A 183 8.28 5.27 -11.82
C PRO A 183 8.35 5.26 -13.36
N GLN A 184 9.12 6.18 -13.94
CA GLN A 184 9.27 6.33 -15.40
C GLN A 184 10.44 5.51 -15.96
N ASP A 185 11.34 5.04 -15.12
CA ASP A 185 12.48 4.22 -15.53
C ASP A 185 12.06 2.74 -15.62
N ILE A 186 11.92 2.23 -16.85
CA ILE A 186 11.53 0.84 -17.11
C ILE A 186 12.64 -0.18 -16.81
N THR A 187 13.85 0.26 -16.50
CA THR A 187 14.97 -0.62 -16.13
C THR A 187 15.03 -0.90 -14.63
N ARG A 188 14.12 -0.31 -13.84
CA ARG A 188 14.04 -0.45 -12.40
C ARG A 188 12.66 -0.93 -11.98
N ASP A 189 12.63 -1.70 -10.92
CA ASP A 189 11.38 -2.20 -10.34
C ASP A 189 10.67 -1.17 -9.44
N ASN A 190 11.38 -0.11 -9.08
CA ASN A 190 10.86 0.90 -8.15
C ASN A 190 9.71 1.70 -8.78
N GLY A 191 8.60 1.83 -8.07
CA GLY A 191 7.42 2.59 -8.51
C GLY A 191 6.57 1.86 -9.56
N LYS A 192 6.38 0.55 -9.41
CA LYS A 192 5.66 -0.31 -10.36
C LYS A 192 4.54 -1.09 -9.70
N VAL A 193 3.58 -1.50 -10.51
CA VAL A 193 2.60 -2.55 -10.22
C VAL A 193 2.99 -3.78 -11.02
N TYR A 194 3.07 -4.91 -10.36
CA TYR A 194 3.44 -6.19 -10.96
C TYR A 194 2.24 -7.11 -11.06
N ARG A 195 2.20 -7.90 -12.12
CA ARG A 195 1.30 -9.03 -12.30
C ARG A 195 2.14 -10.25 -12.61
N LEU A 196 1.98 -11.28 -11.81
CA LEU A 196 2.63 -12.60 -11.98
C LEU A 196 1.57 -13.69 -11.96
N ASN A 197 1.90 -14.86 -12.49
CA ASN A 197 1.15 -16.05 -12.14
C ASN A 197 1.32 -16.40 -10.65
N LEU A 198 0.44 -17.24 -10.10
CA LEU A 198 0.49 -17.60 -8.67
C LEU A 198 1.80 -18.28 -8.25
N ASP A 199 2.56 -18.83 -9.18
CA ASP A 199 3.88 -19.44 -8.97
C ASP A 199 5.06 -18.50 -9.18
N GLY A 200 4.79 -17.22 -9.48
CA GLY A 200 5.81 -16.19 -9.70
C GLY A 200 6.31 -16.04 -11.13
N SER A 201 5.86 -16.88 -12.08
CA SER A 201 6.22 -16.79 -13.50
C SER A 201 5.47 -15.71 -14.27
#